data_ab4876ca147dcf8d3e2ec3eb396a2920
#
_entry.id   ab4876ca147dcf8d3e2ec3eb396a2920
#
_cell.length_a   1.000
_cell.length_b   1.000
_cell.length_c   1.000
_cell.angle_alpha   90.00
_cell.angle_beta   90.00
_cell.angle_gamma   90.00
#
_symmetry.space_group_name_H-M   'P 1'
#
loop_
_entity.id
_entity.type
_entity.pdbx_description
1 polymer ?
#
loop_
_entity_poly.entity_id
_entity_poly.type
_entity_poly.pdbx_seq_one_letter_code
_entity_poly.pdbx_strand_id
1 'polypeptide(L)'
;MKNAIGNCRQRKAVLFALALPLMFSGSPAQAMHRSEIVREVTQQNLKIVSAKKINPTTIEVLFSNNQRMTFDFYGENIFRVFQDNAGGIIRDPEAKPEAQILVNNPRNTVSTLNLNDGSNLISITTGKIKVEIDKNTSLMKVIDLEKNTVVFEEVEPVLFDKGKVTVTLKENPNEYFYGGGVQNGRFSHKGKAINIVNENSWTDGGVASPAPFYWSTNGYGMMWYTFKPGKYDFGADEKGKVKLTHDSPYLDLFYMVSDGAVGV
;
A
#
# COMPACT_ATOMS: atom_id res chain seq x y z
N MET A 1 65.42 -4.32 48.31
CA MET A 1 65.44 -4.74 49.77
C MET A 1 64.07 -5.32 50.07
N LYS A 2 64.03 -6.64 50.21
CA LYS A 2 63.51 -7.35 51.40
C LYS A 2 62.02 -7.16 51.67
N ASN A 3 61.15 -8.03 51.73
CA ASN A 3 60.96 -9.45 52.04
C ASN A 3 59.43 -9.63 52.13
N ALA A 4 58.79 -10.55 51.53
CA ALA A 4 58.67 -11.99 51.87
C ALA A 4 57.66 -12.32 53.01
N ILE A 5 56.87 -13.36 52.74
CA ILE A 5 56.22 -14.26 53.69
C ILE A 5 54.83 -13.85 54.16
N GLY A 6 53.78 -14.63 54.04
CA GLY A 6 53.57 -16.01 53.71
C GLY A 6 52.24 -16.49 54.32
N ASN A 7 51.74 -17.57 53.78
CA ASN A 7 50.86 -18.58 54.42
C ASN A 7 49.44 -18.18 54.89
N CYS A 8 48.44 -18.94 54.76
CA CYS A 8 48.16 -20.38 54.69
C CYS A 8 46.64 -20.63 54.63
N ARG A 9 46.25 -21.55 53.81
CA ARG A 9 45.09 -22.48 53.90
C ARG A 9 43.80 -22.05 54.59
N GLN A 10 42.73 -22.13 53.82
CA GLN A 10 41.67 -23.11 54.16
C GLN A 10 40.80 -23.46 52.92
N ARG A 11 40.75 -24.77 52.65
CA ARG A 11 39.85 -25.38 51.65
C ARG A 11 38.43 -25.40 52.23
N LYS A 12 37.48 -24.88 51.51
CA LYS A 12 36.06 -25.27 51.64
C LYS A 12 35.59 -25.79 50.30
N ALA A 13 35.25 -27.04 50.22
CA ALA A 13 34.59 -27.71 49.15
C ALA A 13 33.16 -27.16 49.05
N VAL A 14 32.81 -26.61 47.91
CA VAL A 14 31.43 -26.30 47.57
C VAL A 14 31.04 -27.25 46.46
N LEU A 15 30.08 -28.13 46.78
CA LEU A 15 29.40 -28.97 45.79
C LEU A 15 28.73 -28.10 44.76
N PHE A 16 29.19 -28.21 43.51
CA PHE A 16 28.43 -27.71 42.37
C PHE A 16 27.42 -28.78 41.93
N ALA A 17 26.15 -28.56 42.23
CA ALA A 17 25.07 -29.26 41.57
C ALA A 17 25.01 -28.81 40.10
N LEU A 18 25.36 -29.70 39.16
CA LEU A 18 25.14 -29.52 37.75
C LEU A 18 23.62 -29.61 37.48
N ALA A 19 22.99 -28.46 37.32
CA ALA A 19 21.70 -28.38 36.63
C ALA A 19 21.98 -28.34 35.11
N LEU A 20 21.71 -29.45 34.43
CA LEU A 20 21.65 -29.46 32.95
C LEU A 20 20.48 -28.59 32.49
N PRO A 21 20.69 -27.60 31.68
CA PRO A 21 19.57 -26.98 30.96
C PRO A 21 19.18 -27.95 29.84
N LEU A 22 17.94 -28.43 29.88
CA LEU A 22 17.27 -29.04 28.73
C LEU A 22 17.20 -27.98 27.60
N MET A 23 18.15 -28.05 26.70
CA MET A 23 18.09 -27.32 25.46
C MET A 23 16.96 -27.92 24.59
N PHE A 24 15.80 -27.29 24.59
CA PHE A 24 14.84 -27.46 23.52
C PHE A 24 15.43 -26.82 22.28
N SER A 25 16.09 -27.62 21.46
CA SER A 25 16.50 -27.25 20.12
C SER A 25 15.25 -27.25 19.21
N GLY A 26 14.44 -26.23 19.31
CA GLY A 26 13.45 -25.92 18.29
C GLY A 26 14.19 -25.46 17.04
N SER A 27 14.10 -26.21 15.96
CA SER A 27 14.69 -25.90 14.66
C SER A 27 14.25 -24.49 14.21
N PRO A 28 15.16 -23.62 13.73
CA PRO A 28 14.79 -22.31 13.22
C PRO A 28 13.79 -22.36 12.06
N ALA A 29 13.69 -23.48 11.35
CA ALA A 29 12.69 -23.73 10.32
C ALA A 29 11.25 -23.79 10.88
N GLN A 30 11.04 -24.33 12.09
CA GLN A 30 9.71 -24.35 12.72
C GLN A 30 9.28 -22.98 13.25
N ALA A 31 10.22 -22.14 13.68
CA ALA A 31 9.92 -20.78 14.12
C ALA A 31 9.57 -19.87 12.93
N MET A 32 10.28 -20.01 11.78
CA MET A 32 9.95 -19.32 10.54
C MET A 32 8.56 -19.72 10.00
N HIS A 33 8.29 -21.03 9.95
CA HIS A 33 7.00 -21.52 9.44
C HIS A 33 5.82 -21.06 10.31
N ARG A 34 6.01 -20.98 11.63
CA ARG A 34 4.98 -20.49 12.55
C ARG A 34 4.73 -18.99 12.45
N SER A 35 5.77 -18.19 12.15
CA SER A 35 5.63 -16.75 11.91
C SER A 35 4.99 -16.45 10.54
N GLU A 36 5.25 -17.25 9.52
CA GLU A 36 4.62 -17.15 8.22
C GLU A 36 3.13 -17.55 8.27
N ILE A 37 2.80 -18.62 8.96
CA ILE A 37 1.41 -19.06 9.16
C ILE A 37 0.61 -18.01 9.95
N VAL A 38 1.19 -17.39 10.97
CA VAL A 38 0.53 -16.32 11.73
C VAL A 38 0.35 -15.06 10.88
N ARG A 39 1.28 -14.76 9.95
CA ARG A 39 1.14 -13.65 9.00
C ARG A 39 0.06 -13.90 7.96
N GLU A 40 0.02 -15.08 7.34
CA GLU A 40 -1.04 -15.46 6.40
C GLU A 40 -2.43 -15.41 7.04
N VAL A 41 -2.58 -15.94 8.25
CA VAL A 41 -3.86 -15.93 8.97
C VAL A 41 -4.31 -14.52 9.34
N THR A 42 -3.39 -13.60 9.67
CA THR A 42 -3.74 -12.21 10.00
C THR A 42 -4.16 -11.42 8.77
N GLN A 43 -3.59 -11.70 7.61
CA GLN A 43 -3.90 -11.00 6.37
C GLN A 43 -5.16 -11.57 5.65
N GLN A 44 -5.38 -12.88 5.72
CA GLN A 44 -6.55 -13.55 5.11
C GLN A 44 -7.89 -13.27 5.81
N ASN A 45 -7.90 -12.69 7.01
CA ASN A 45 -9.12 -12.49 7.80
C ASN A 45 -9.54 -11.02 7.96
N LEU A 46 -8.91 -10.08 7.24
CA LEU A 46 -9.30 -8.67 7.32
C LEU A 46 -10.54 -8.42 6.46
N LYS A 47 -11.70 -8.60 7.06
CA LYS A 47 -13.00 -8.37 6.41
C LYS A 47 -13.48 -6.95 6.64
N ILE A 48 -14.25 -6.44 5.71
CA ILE A 48 -14.96 -5.19 5.87
C ILE A 48 -16.27 -5.46 6.61
N VAL A 49 -16.52 -4.70 7.67
CA VAL A 49 -17.73 -4.78 8.48
C VAL A 49 -18.83 -3.92 7.89
N SER A 50 -18.52 -2.65 7.60
CA SER A 50 -19.49 -1.68 7.15
C SER A 50 -18.85 -0.53 6.37
N ALA A 51 -19.69 0.19 5.63
CA ALA A 51 -19.33 1.47 5.04
C ALA A 51 -20.39 2.52 5.38
N LYS A 52 -19.97 3.77 5.55
CA LYS A 52 -20.88 4.89 5.80
C LYS A 52 -20.39 6.17 5.12
N LYS A 53 -21.32 6.97 4.67
CA LYS A 53 -21.05 8.33 4.19
C LYS A 53 -20.88 9.25 5.40
N ILE A 54 -19.69 9.86 5.55
CA ILE A 54 -19.37 10.73 6.69
C ILE A 54 -19.57 12.23 6.39
N ASN A 55 -19.50 12.59 5.10
CA ASN A 55 -19.81 13.92 4.59
C ASN A 55 -20.23 13.83 3.10
N PRO A 56 -20.59 14.94 2.43
CA PRO A 56 -21.04 14.88 1.02
C PRO A 56 -20.09 14.23 0.04
N THR A 57 -18.78 14.20 0.31
CA THR A 57 -17.75 13.70 -0.61
C THR A 57 -16.97 12.52 -0.08
N THR A 58 -17.19 12.08 1.18
CA THR A 58 -16.33 11.09 1.82
C THR A 58 -17.12 9.89 2.35
N ILE A 59 -16.64 8.69 2.00
CA ILE A 59 -17.10 7.41 2.52
C ILE A 59 -16.02 6.85 3.44
N GLU A 60 -16.42 6.35 4.61
CA GLU A 60 -15.57 5.61 5.55
C GLU A 60 -15.95 4.13 5.51
N VAL A 61 -14.94 3.28 5.37
CA VAL A 61 -15.04 1.81 5.42
C VAL A 61 -14.39 1.33 6.70
N LEU A 62 -15.08 0.48 7.46
CA LEU A 62 -14.62 -0.11 8.71
C LEU A 62 -14.24 -1.57 8.52
N PHE A 63 -13.03 -1.94 8.92
CA PHE A 63 -12.53 -3.31 8.92
C PHE A 63 -12.79 -4.04 10.24
N SER A 64 -12.74 -5.36 10.23
CA SER A 64 -12.98 -6.23 11.39
C SER A 64 -11.96 -6.05 12.53
N ASN A 65 -10.81 -5.50 12.26
CA ASN A 65 -9.78 -5.12 13.24
C ASN A 65 -9.89 -3.67 13.73
N ASN A 66 -11.01 -2.98 13.46
CA ASN A 66 -11.27 -1.57 13.73
C ASN A 66 -10.41 -0.57 12.93
N GLN A 67 -9.62 -1.02 11.99
CA GLN A 67 -8.99 -0.12 11.03
C GLN A 67 -10.04 0.52 10.14
N ARG A 68 -9.68 1.67 9.59
CA ARG A 68 -10.56 2.46 8.71
C ARG A 68 -9.85 2.81 7.44
N MET A 69 -10.61 2.81 6.35
CA MET A 69 -10.20 3.30 5.05
C MET A 69 -11.19 4.40 4.63
N THR A 70 -10.69 5.50 4.09
CA THR A 70 -11.55 6.57 3.60
C THR A 70 -11.43 6.68 2.08
N PHE A 71 -12.56 6.89 1.43
CA PHE A 71 -12.70 7.25 0.02
C PHE A 71 -13.18 8.68 -0.05
N ASP A 72 -12.33 9.56 -0.52
CA ASP A 72 -12.59 10.99 -0.54
C ASP A 72 -12.62 11.50 -1.98
N PHE A 73 -13.78 11.95 -2.45
CA PHE A 73 -14.03 12.30 -3.84
C PHE A 73 -13.74 13.77 -4.10
N TYR A 74 -12.89 14.03 -5.08
CA TYR A 74 -12.51 15.35 -5.57
C TYR A 74 -13.26 15.75 -6.84
N GLY A 75 -14.03 14.85 -7.40
CA GLY A 75 -14.85 15.00 -8.59
C GLY A 75 -15.57 13.69 -8.92
N GLU A 76 -16.31 13.67 -10.02
CA GLU A 76 -17.09 12.50 -10.44
C GLU A 76 -16.20 11.29 -10.85
N ASN A 77 -14.91 11.52 -11.13
CA ASN A 77 -13.96 10.53 -11.63
C ASN A 77 -12.60 10.59 -10.95
N ILE A 78 -12.47 11.36 -9.85
CA ILE A 78 -11.23 11.49 -9.09
C ILE A 78 -11.56 11.23 -7.62
N PHE A 79 -10.85 10.29 -7.01
CA PHE A 79 -10.97 10.01 -5.58
C PHE A 79 -9.62 9.66 -4.96
N ARG A 80 -9.51 9.89 -3.67
CA ARG A 80 -8.35 9.56 -2.84
C ARG A 80 -8.74 8.45 -1.89
N VAL A 81 -7.88 7.44 -1.78
CA VAL A 81 -8.00 6.40 -0.76
C VAL A 81 -6.93 6.61 0.28
N PHE A 82 -7.35 6.65 1.54
CA PHE A 82 -6.43 6.69 2.67
C PHE A 82 -6.72 5.55 3.63
N GLN A 83 -5.66 4.84 4.04
CA GLN A 83 -5.69 3.83 5.09
C GLN A 83 -4.38 3.88 5.88
N ASP A 84 -4.49 4.08 7.19
CA ASP A 84 -3.37 4.01 8.12
C ASP A 84 -3.42 2.69 8.89
N ASN A 85 -2.36 1.90 8.80
CA ASN A 85 -2.25 0.63 9.51
C ASN A 85 -2.23 0.81 11.04
N ALA A 86 -1.86 1.99 11.54
CA ALA A 86 -1.94 2.37 12.95
C ALA A 86 -3.34 2.86 13.39
N GLY A 87 -4.30 2.92 12.47
CA GLY A 87 -5.68 3.32 12.75
C GLY A 87 -5.96 4.82 12.65
N GLY A 88 -5.01 5.60 12.13
CA GLY A 88 -5.21 7.02 11.83
C GLY A 88 -6.26 7.24 10.74
N ILE A 89 -6.92 8.40 10.77
CA ILE A 89 -7.89 8.82 9.75
C ILE A 89 -7.44 10.17 9.23
N ILE A 90 -7.35 10.30 7.90
CA ILE A 90 -7.36 11.63 7.30
C ILE A 90 -8.78 12.22 7.51
N ARG A 91 -8.83 13.26 8.30
CA ARG A 91 -10.00 14.09 8.42
C ARG A 91 -9.79 15.29 7.53
N ASP A 92 -10.36 15.21 6.35
CA ASP A 92 -10.39 16.33 5.42
C ASP A 92 -9.01 16.82 4.89
N PRO A 93 -9.01 17.72 3.91
CA PRO A 93 -7.82 18.28 3.25
C PRO A 93 -6.78 18.89 4.20
N GLU A 94 -7.12 19.09 5.45
CA GLU A 94 -6.22 19.58 6.49
C GLU A 94 -5.21 18.55 7.02
N ALA A 95 -5.42 17.27 6.80
CA ALA A 95 -4.41 16.28 7.09
C ALA A 95 -3.19 16.59 6.21
N LYS A 96 -2.19 17.18 6.85
CA LYS A 96 -0.93 17.55 6.19
C LYS A 96 -0.08 16.30 6.06
N PRO A 97 -0.07 15.62 4.90
CA PRO A 97 0.92 14.60 4.66
C PRO A 97 2.30 15.23 4.67
N GLU A 98 3.33 14.43 4.83
CA GLU A 98 4.72 14.91 4.76
C GLU A 98 5.03 15.60 3.43
N ALA A 99 4.30 15.27 2.37
CA ALA A 99 4.39 15.90 1.06
C ALA A 99 3.19 16.83 0.83
N GLN A 100 3.45 18.09 0.52
CA GLN A 100 2.42 19.01 0.05
C GLN A 100 2.47 19.07 -1.48
N ILE A 101 1.91 18.07 -2.13
CA ILE A 101 1.89 17.98 -3.60
C ILE A 101 0.74 18.83 -4.17
N LEU A 102 -0.37 18.90 -3.45
CA LEU A 102 -1.52 19.71 -3.86
C LEU A 102 -1.31 21.17 -3.45
N VAL A 103 -1.27 22.05 -4.43
CA VAL A 103 -1.15 23.51 -4.21
C VAL A 103 -2.43 24.07 -3.63
N ASN A 104 -3.56 23.65 -4.17
CA ASN A 104 -4.90 23.88 -3.67
C ASN A 104 -5.58 22.54 -3.50
N ASN A 105 -6.56 22.47 -2.64
CA ASN A 105 -7.38 21.27 -2.44
C ASN A 105 -8.80 21.53 -3.00
N PRO A 106 -8.91 21.80 -4.33
CA PRO A 106 -10.19 22.10 -4.93
C PRO A 106 -11.02 20.83 -4.92
N ARG A 107 -12.20 20.92 -4.31
CA ARG A 107 -13.20 19.88 -4.46
C ARG A 107 -14.20 20.34 -5.50
N ASN A 108 -14.21 19.67 -6.64
CA ASN A 108 -15.28 19.82 -7.58
C ASN A 108 -16.56 19.25 -6.97
N THR A 109 -17.68 19.83 -7.31
CA THR A 109 -18.95 19.31 -6.85
C THR A 109 -19.12 17.90 -7.38
N VAL A 110 -19.28 16.96 -6.47
CA VAL A 110 -19.74 15.61 -6.79
C VAL A 110 -21.26 15.70 -6.73
N SER A 111 -21.91 15.74 -7.88
CA SER A 111 -23.36 15.93 -7.98
C SER A 111 -24.11 14.76 -7.37
N THR A 112 -23.53 13.56 -7.49
CA THR A 112 -24.13 12.33 -7.00
C THR A 112 -23.06 11.43 -6.38
N LEU A 113 -23.11 11.25 -5.09
CA LEU A 113 -22.31 10.24 -4.38
C LEU A 113 -23.26 9.30 -3.64
N ASN A 114 -23.49 8.12 -4.21
CA ASN A 114 -24.36 7.10 -3.65
C ASN A 114 -23.52 5.98 -3.04
N LEU A 115 -23.90 5.55 -1.85
CA LEU A 115 -23.34 4.40 -1.16
C LEU A 115 -24.40 3.32 -1.03
N ASN A 116 -24.05 2.11 -1.45
CA ASN A 116 -24.79 0.89 -1.14
C ASN A 116 -23.88 -0.05 -0.35
N ASP A 117 -24.16 -0.24 0.93
CA ASP A 117 -23.46 -1.16 1.83
C ASP A 117 -24.21 -2.49 1.88
N GLY A 118 -24.05 -3.33 0.85
CA GLY A 118 -24.64 -4.66 0.77
C GLY A 118 -23.97 -5.68 1.70
N SER A 119 -24.53 -6.89 1.72
CA SER A 119 -24.03 -7.98 2.59
C SER A 119 -22.59 -8.41 2.25
N ASN A 120 -22.26 -8.51 0.98
CA ASN A 120 -20.95 -8.97 0.50
C ASN A 120 -20.18 -7.92 -0.31
N LEU A 121 -20.85 -6.89 -0.78
CA LEU A 121 -20.29 -5.89 -1.69
C LEU A 121 -20.68 -4.50 -1.25
N ILE A 122 -19.70 -3.61 -1.18
CA ILE A 122 -19.88 -2.16 -1.10
C ILE A 122 -19.83 -1.61 -2.50
N SER A 123 -20.79 -0.75 -2.86
CA SER A 123 -20.77 0.01 -4.12
C SER A 123 -20.85 1.50 -3.82
N ILE A 124 -19.86 2.24 -4.29
CA ILE A 124 -19.81 3.69 -4.25
C ILE A 124 -19.94 4.20 -5.69
N THR A 125 -20.96 4.98 -5.95
CA THR A 125 -21.29 5.40 -7.33
C THR A 125 -21.37 6.92 -7.43
N THR A 126 -20.68 7.47 -8.41
CA THR A 126 -20.78 8.87 -8.85
C THR A 126 -21.50 8.94 -10.19
N GLY A 127 -21.54 10.13 -10.81
CA GLY A 127 -22.05 10.29 -12.17
C GLY A 127 -21.19 9.64 -13.28
N LYS A 128 -19.91 9.31 -12.98
CA LYS A 128 -18.96 8.79 -13.99
C LYS A 128 -18.40 7.41 -13.67
N ILE A 129 -18.20 7.09 -12.40
CA ILE A 129 -17.55 5.84 -11.99
C ILE A 129 -18.34 5.11 -10.91
N LYS A 130 -18.10 3.81 -10.86
CA LYS A 130 -18.52 2.96 -9.74
C LYS A 130 -17.29 2.27 -9.14
N VAL A 131 -17.09 2.43 -7.83
CA VAL A 131 -16.12 1.69 -7.03
C VAL A 131 -16.84 0.56 -6.34
N GLU A 132 -16.40 -0.66 -6.57
CA GLU A 132 -16.91 -1.85 -5.90
C GLU A 132 -15.82 -2.45 -5.01
N ILE A 133 -16.18 -2.83 -3.78
CA ILE A 133 -15.27 -3.41 -2.80
C ILE A 133 -15.90 -4.67 -2.24
N ASP A 134 -15.26 -5.81 -2.42
CA ASP A 134 -15.71 -7.07 -1.83
C ASP A 134 -15.41 -7.09 -0.34
N LYS A 135 -16.42 -7.34 0.50
CA LYS A 135 -16.29 -7.27 1.97
C LYS A 135 -15.49 -8.45 2.55
N ASN A 136 -15.38 -9.54 1.86
CA ASN A 136 -14.68 -10.74 2.34
C ASN A 136 -13.19 -10.72 1.99
N THR A 137 -12.84 -10.17 0.83
CA THR A 137 -11.47 -10.11 0.32
C THR A 137 -10.84 -8.74 0.46
N SER A 138 -11.66 -7.69 0.70
CA SER A 138 -11.29 -6.27 0.66
C SER A 138 -10.74 -5.77 -0.69
N LEU A 139 -10.88 -6.56 -1.75
CA LEU A 139 -10.43 -6.18 -3.08
C LEU A 139 -11.36 -5.14 -3.71
N MET A 140 -10.73 -4.12 -4.30
CA MET A 140 -11.43 -3.04 -4.98
C MET A 140 -11.32 -3.19 -6.50
N LYS A 141 -12.39 -2.83 -7.19
CA LYS A 141 -12.37 -2.58 -8.64
C LYS A 141 -13.11 -1.29 -8.97
N VAL A 142 -12.70 -0.64 -10.04
CA VAL A 142 -13.31 0.60 -10.54
C VAL A 142 -13.85 0.38 -11.95
N ILE A 143 -15.05 0.85 -12.15
CA ILE A 143 -15.81 0.69 -13.38
C ILE A 143 -16.10 2.09 -13.92
N ASP A 144 -15.77 2.33 -15.19
CA ASP A 144 -16.22 3.47 -15.96
C ASP A 144 -17.68 3.24 -16.35
N LEU A 145 -18.58 4.13 -15.93
CA LEU A 145 -20.02 3.97 -16.16
C LEU A 145 -20.43 4.33 -17.59
N GLU A 146 -19.69 5.19 -18.28
CA GLU A 146 -19.98 5.56 -19.66
C GLU A 146 -19.66 4.40 -20.60
N LYS A 147 -18.50 3.76 -20.41
CA LYS A 147 -18.06 2.61 -21.21
C LYS A 147 -18.58 1.27 -20.71
N ASN A 148 -19.07 1.23 -19.47
CA ASN A 148 -19.45 0.02 -18.74
C ASN A 148 -18.32 -1.03 -18.73
N THR A 149 -17.09 -0.59 -18.49
CA THR A 149 -15.88 -1.43 -18.46
C THR A 149 -15.15 -1.29 -17.14
N VAL A 150 -14.51 -2.40 -16.70
CA VAL A 150 -13.58 -2.35 -15.57
C VAL A 150 -12.32 -1.62 -16.01
N VAL A 151 -11.99 -0.53 -15.34
CA VAL A 151 -10.82 0.31 -15.62
C VAL A 151 -9.57 -0.30 -14.99
N PHE A 152 -9.68 -0.71 -13.73
CA PHE A 152 -8.68 -1.48 -13.00
C PHE A 152 -9.33 -2.28 -11.88
N GLU A 153 -8.63 -3.32 -11.43
CA GLU A 153 -9.03 -4.16 -10.29
C GLU A 153 -7.80 -4.57 -9.47
N GLU A 154 -7.96 -4.61 -8.15
CA GLU A 154 -6.98 -5.19 -7.25
C GLU A 154 -7.06 -6.72 -7.31
N VAL A 155 -5.91 -7.38 -7.22
CA VAL A 155 -5.79 -8.85 -7.18
C VAL A 155 -5.24 -9.38 -5.87
N GLU A 156 -4.72 -8.49 -5.03
CA GLU A 156 -4.28 -8.77 -3.67
C GLU A 156 -4.75 -7.62 -2.76
N PRO A 157 -5.10 -7.90 -1.49
CA PRO A 157 -5.39 -6.86 -0.51
C PRO A 157 -4.19 -5.91 -0.34
N VAL A 158 -4.46 -4.66 0.03
CA VAL A 158 -3.40 -3.71 0.36
C VAL A 158 -2.51 -4.31 1.45
N LEU A 159 -1.21 -4.42 1.16
CA LEU A 159 -0.23 -5.01 2.05
C LEU A 159 0.53 -3.93 2.82
N PHE A 160 0.53 -4.02 4.14
CA PHE A 160 1.40 -3.24 5.02
C PHE A 160 2.45 -4.17 5.62
N ASP A 161 3.72 -4.01 5.23
CA ASP A 161 4.83 -4.82 5.77
C ASP A 161 6.08 -3.96 6.01
N LYS A 162 6.59 -3.99 7.23
CA LYS A 162 7.87 -3.34 7.63
C LYS A 162 7.98 -1.87 7.24
N GLY A 163 6.90 -1.11 7.42
CA GLY A 163 6.86 0.31 7.10
C GLY A 163 6.72 0.62 5.61
N LYS A 164 6.38 -0.39 4.82
CA LYS A 164 6.02 -0.26 3.40
C LYS A 164 4.56 -0.55 3.19
N VAL A 165 3.99 0.08 2.19
CA VAL A 165 2.64 -0.21 1.70
C VAL A 165 2.71 -0.60 0.24
N THR A 166 1.98 -1.65 -0.13
CA THR A 166 1.92 -2.16 -1.52
C THR A 166 0.47 -2.32 -1.96
N VAL A 167 0.18 -1.83 -3.15
CA VAL A 167 -1.05 -2.07 -3.89
C VAL A 167 -0.73 -2.97 -5.08
N THR A 168 -1.51 -4.03 -5.28
CA THR A 168 -1.33 -4.97 -6.39
C THR A 168 -2.56 -5.00 -7.27
N LEU A 169 -2.38 -4.60 -8.54
CA LEU A 169 -3.43 -4.56 -9.54
C LEU A 169 -3.21 -5.68 -10.58
N LYS A 170 -4.28 -6.04 -11.27
CA LYS A 170 -4.22 -6.85 -12.47
C LYS A 170 -3.61 -6.06 -13.62
N GLU A 171 -2.63 -6.66 -14.29
CA GLU A 171 -2.13 -6.17 -15.58
C GLU A 171 -2.95 -6.80 -16.71
N ASN A 172 -3.49 -5.98 -17.59
CA ASN A 172 -4.19 -6.48 -18.78
C ASN A 172 -3.23 -6.70 -19.95
N PRO A 173 -3.46 -7.66 -20.85
CA PRO A 173 -2.50 -8.02 -21.91
C PRO A 173 -2.11 -6.86 -22.83
N ASN A 174 -3.05 -5.96 -23.15
CA ASN A 174 -2.86 -4.81 -24.04
C ASN A 174 -2.70 -3.49 -23.30
N GLU A 175 -2.44 -3.53 -22.02
CA GLU A 175 -2.23 -2.35 -21.18
C GLU A 175 -0.78 -1.90 -21.22
N TYR A 176 -0.56 -0.59 -21.33
CA TYR A 176 0.75 0.05 -21.30
C TYR A 176 0.76 1.14 -20.24
N PHE A 177 1.93 1.35 -19.65
CA PHE A 177 2.11 2.23 -18.50
C PHE A 177 3.15 3.30 -18.80
N TYR A 178 2.86 4.53 -18.38
CA TYR A 178 3.70 5.72 -18.62
C TYR A 178 3.74 6.56 -17.33
N GLY A 179 4.75 7.43 -17.21
CA GLY A 179 4.93 8.28 -16.05
C GLY A 179 6.11 7.88 -15.19
N GLY A 180 6.01 8.01 -13.87
CA GLY A 180 7.12 7.77 -12.94
C GLY A 180 8.18 8.88 -12.96
N GLY A 181 7.89 10.02 -13.60
CA GLY A 181 8.84 11.11 -13.80
C GLY A 181 9.77 10.86 -15.01
N VAL A 182 10.94 11.46 -14.99
CA VAL A 182 11.95 11.29 -16.05
C VAL A 182 12.72 10.00 -15.82
N GLN A 183 12.44 9.01 -16.66
CA GLN A 183 13.09 7.70 -16.68
C GLN A 183 13.95 7.60 -17.94
N ASN A 184 15.27 7.46 -17.79
CA ASN A 184 16.20 7.45 -18.92
C ASN A 184 16.02 6.20 -19.82
N GLY A 185 15.99 6.42 -21.14
CA GLY A 185 15.96 5.33 -22.12
C GLY A 185 14.64 4.54 -22.18
N ARG A 186 13.58 4.99 -21.49
CA ARG A 186 12.31 4.26 -21.42
C ARG A 186 11.13 5.14 -21.76
N PHE A 187 10.34 4.70 -22.75
CA PHE A 187 9.10 5.35 -23.11
C PHE A 187 7.88 4.68 -22.46
N SER A 188 7.84 3.34 -22.44
CA SER A 188 6.79 2.55 -21.79
C SER A 188 7.39 1.64 -20.73
N HIS A 189 6.65 1.45 -19.63
CA HIS A 189 7.10 0.64 -18.49
C HIS A 189 6.54 -0.79 -18.48
N LYS A 190 5.73 -1.19 -19.46
CA LYS A 190 5.20 -2.56 -19.54
C LYS A 190 6.30 -3.61 -19.50
N GLY A 191 6.15 -4.59 -18.61
CA GLY A 191 7.16 -5.64 -18.38
C GLY A 191 8.45 -5.15 -17.73
N LYS A 192 8.42 -3.96 -17.08
CA LYS A 192 9.59 -3.36 -16.43
C LYS A 192 9.24 -2.88 -15.03
N ALA A 193 10.27 -2.79 -14.18
CA ALA A 193 10.17 -2.09 -12.91
C ALA A 193 10.92 -0.76 -12.98
N ILE A 194 10.40 0.24 -12.28
CA ILE A 194 11.03 1.56 -12.12
C ILE A 194 11.13 1.92 -10.64
N ASN A 195 12.20 2.63 -10.29
CA ASN A 195 12.37 3.17 -8.95
C ASN A 195 11.80 4.59 -8.91
N ILE A 196 11.05 4.89 -7.86
CA ILE A 196 10.59 6.24 -7.54
C ILE A 196 11.50 6.74 -6.41
N VAL A 197 12.73 7.07 -6.77
CA VAL A 197 13.80 7.46 -5.84
C VAL A 197 14.59 8.61 -6.45
N ASN A 198 14.94 9.60 -5.65
CA ASN A 198 15.75 10.73 -6.11
C ASN A 198 17.24 10.35 -6.13
N GLU A 199 17.66 9.62 -7.14
CA GLU A 199 19.04 9.10 -7.28
C GLU A 199 19.89 9.89 -8.27
N ASN A 200 19.29 10.72 -9.11
CA ASN A 200 19.95 11.48 -10.18
C ASN A 200 20.86 10.59 -11.07
N SER A 201 20.35 9.47 -11.51
CA SER A 201 21.05 8.51 -12.37
C SER A 201 20.79 8.82 -13.85
N TRP A 202 21.86 9.03 -14.61
CA TRP A 202 21.81 9.32 -16.06
C TRP A 202 22.07 8.09 -16.95
N THR A 203 22.15 6.90 -16.36
CA THR A 203 22.30 5.66 -17.12
C THR A 203 20.97 5.23 -17.73
N ASP A 204 21.01 4.32 -18.72
CA ASP A 204 19.80 3.72 -19.31
C ASP A 204 18.96 3.02 -18.23
N GLY A 205 17.68 3.37 -18.15
CA GLY A 205 16.78 2.91 -17.10
C GLY A 205 16.99 3.57 -15.73
N GLY A 206 17.92 4.53 -15.61
CA GLY A 206 18.11 5.32 -14.40
C GLY A 206 17.06 6.40 -14.22
N VAL A 207 16.98 6.95 -13.02
CA VAL A 207 15.99 7.97 -12.62
C VAL A 207 16.66 9.33 -12.58
N ALA A 208 16.20 10.27 -13.40
CA ALA A 208 16.69 11.65 -13.39
C ALA A 208 15.81 12.56 -12.51
N SER A 209 14.49 12.39 -12.55
CA SER A 209 13.54 13.14 -11.75
C SER A 209 12.30 12.27 -11.48
N PRO A 210 12.20 11.61 -10.33
CA PRO A 210 11.09 10.71 -10.03
C PRO A 210 9.80 11.51 -9.76
N ALA A 211 8.67 10.93 -10.17
CA ALA A 211 7.35 11.39 -9.79
C ALA A 211 6.49 10.19 -9.35
N PRO A 212 5.80 10.27 -8.21
CA PRO A 212 4.97 9.17 -7.70
C PRO A 212 3.61 9.10 -8.43
N PHE A 213 3.65 9.27 -9.74
CA PHE A 213 2.49 9.30 -10.63
C PHE A 213 2.75 8.45 -11.87
N TYR A 214 1.76 7.65 -12.26
CA TYR A 214 1.73 6.98 -13.56
C TYR A 214 0.31 6.95 -14.11
N TRP A 215 0.20 6.68 -15.40
CA TRP A 215 -1.07 6.47 -16.07
C TRP A 215 -1.01 5.25 -16.99
N SER A 216 -2.19 4.68 -17.23
CA SER A 216 -2.39 3.48 -18.02
C SER A 216 -3.25 3.75 -19.24
N THR A 217 -2.97 3.03 -20.33
CA THR A 217 -3.82 3.05 -21.55
C THR A 217 -5.24 2.51 -21.30
N ASN A 218 -5.51 1.89 -20.15
CA ASN A 218 -6.85 1.50 -19.74
C ASN A 218 -7.70 2.68 -19.25
N GLY A 219 -7.18 3.92 -19.30
CA GLY A 219 -7.94 5.12 -18.95
C GLY A 219 -7.93 5.43 -17.46
N TYR A 220 -6.82 5.20 -16.77
CA TYR A 220 -6.65 5.64 -15.40
C TYR A 220 -5.24 6.15 -15.14
N GLY A 221 -5.12 6.99 -14.11
CA GLY A 221 -3.86 7.39 -13.50
C GLY A 221 -3.90 7.22 -11.99
N MET A 222 -2.73 7.04 -11.40
CA MET A 222 -2.58 6.92 -9.96
C MET A 222 -1.44 7.80 -9.49
N MET A 223 -1.67 8.56 -8.41
CA MET A 223 -0.68 9.43 -7.79
C MET A 223 -0.61 9.14 -6.29
N TRP A 224 0.53 8.65 -5.83
CA TRP A 224 0.81 8.56 -4.40
C TRP A 224 1.07 9.95 -3.82
N TYR A 225 0.41 10.26 -2.73
CA TYR A 225 0.59 11.53 -2.06
C TYR A 225 1.75 11.47 -1.07
N THR A 226 2.96 11.26 -1.60
CA THR A 226 4.19 11.09 -0.83
C THR A 226 5.42 11.50 -1.64
N PHE A 227 6.51 11.88 -0.94
CA PHE A 227 7.86 12.00 -1.51
C PHE A 227 8.79 10.87 -1.06
N LYS A 228 8.28 9.89 -0.32
CA LYS A 228 9.09 8.75 0.12
C LYS A 228 9.44 7.84 -1.04
N PRO A 229 10.58 7.13 -0.95
CA PRO A 229 10.98 6.17 -1.98
C PRO A 229 9.91 5.14 -2.29
N GLY A 230 9.88 4.69 -3.53
CA GLY A 230 8.99 3.65 -3.99
C GLY A 230 9.56 2.83 -5.14
N LYS A 231 8.88 1.75 -5.47
CA LYS A 231 9.13 0.91 -6.66
C LYS A 231 7.79 0.61 -7.32
N TYR A 232 7.72 0.81 -8.63
CA TYR A 232 6.58 0.38 -9.44
C TYR A 232 7.03 -0.74 -10.37
N ASP A 233 6.38 -1.88 -10.25
CA ASP A 233 6.61 -3.05 -11.08
C ASP A 233 5.41 -3.27 -11.99
N PHE A 234 5.63 -3.20 -13.29
CA PHE A 234 4.61 -3.33 -14.33
C PHE A 234 4.73 -4.69 -15.05
N GLY A 235 4.72 -5.79 -14.28
CA GLY A 235 4.81 -7.14 -14.80
C GLY A 235 6.24 -7.67 -15.03
N ALA A 236 7.25 -7.04 -14.43
CA ALA A 236 8.64 -7.48 -14.52
C ALA A 236 8.91 -8.69 -13.61
N ASP A 237 8.55 -8.58 -12.33
CA ASP A 237 8.77 -9.63 -11.34
C ASP A 237 7.69 -10.73 -11.47
N GLU A 238 6.45 -10.34 -11.76
CA GLU A 238 5.32 -11.26 -11.93
C GLU A 238 4.39 -10.79 -13.06
N LYS A 239 4.34 -11.55 -14.14
CA LYS A 239 3.47 -11.25 -15.28
C LYS A 239 1.99 -11.26 -14.87
N GLY A 240 1.23 -10.32 -15.39
CA GLY A 240 -0.18 -10.18 -15.09
C GLY A 240 -0.48 -9.37 -13.83
N LYS A 241 0.56 -8.85 -13.16
CA LYS A 241 0.41 -7.99 -11.98
C LYS A 241 1.17 -6.69 -12.12
N VAL A 242 0.57 -5.63 -11.60
CA VAL A 242 1.21 -4.32 -11.37
C VAL A 242 1.33 -4.13 -9.87
N LYS A 243 2.56 -3.99 -9.36
CA LYS A 243 2.83 -3.79 -7.94
C LYS A 243 3.39 -2.38 -7.68
N LEU A 244 2.70 -1.62 -6.87
CA LEU A 244 3.07 -0.26 -6.51
C LEU A 244 3.43 -0.23 -5.03
N THR A 245 4.69 0.01 -4.70
CA THR A 245 5.19 0.00 -3.32
C THR A 245 5.80 1.34 -2.97
N HIS A 246 5.52 1.85 -1.76
CA HIS A 246 6.21 3.00 -1.16
C HIS A 246 6.66 2.70 0.26
N ASP A 247 7.73 3.35 0.68
CA ASP A 247 8.26 3.34 2.05
C ASP A 247 7.38 4.25 2.93
N SER A 248 6.14 3.82 3.19
CA SER A 248 5.13 4.57 3.92
C SER A 248 4.37 3.64 4.88
N PRO A 249 4.06 4.08 6.11
CA PRO A 249 3.25 3.33 7.04
C PRO A 249 1.75 3.37 6.72
N TYR A 250 1.35 4.18 5.75
CA TYR A 250 -0.05 4.36 5.33
C TYR A 250 -0.19 4.38 3.82
N LEU A 251 -1.36 3.99 3.34
CA LEU A 251 -1.81 4.21 1.97
C LEU A 251 -2.37 5.62 1.85
N ASP A 252 -1.89 6.37 0.87
CA ASP A 252 -2.43 7.67 0.50
C ASP A 252 -2.30 7.84 -1.01
N LEU A 253 -3.36 7.46 -1.73
CA LEU A 253 -3.30 7.26 -3.17
C LEU A 253 -4.51 7.91 -3.84
N PHE A 254 -4.24 8.77 -4.82
CA PHE A 254 -5.23 9.33 -5.72
C PHE A 254 -5.44 8.42 -6.93
N TYR A 255 -6.69 8.22 -7.27
CA TYR A 255 -7.16 7.52 -8.44
C TYR A 255 -7.89 8.49 -9.36
N MET A 256 -7.53 8.50 -10.62
CA MET A 256 -8.10 9.36 -11.66
C MET A 256 -8.54 8.47 -12.80
N VAL A 257 -9.79 8.60 -13.24
CA VAL A 257 -10.35 7.83 -14.36
C VAL A 257 -10.66 8.80 -15.51
N SER A 258 -10.18 8.51 -16.69
CA SER A 258 -10.32 9.36 -17.87
C SER A 258 -10.16 8.57 -19.16
N ASP A 259 -10.53 9.17 -20.28
CA ASP A 259 -10.43 8.58 -21.63
C ASP A 259 -8.99 8.49 -22.18
N GLY A 260 -8.00 8.93 -21.41
CA GLY A 260 -6.58 8.88 -21.82
C GLY A 260 -5.71 9.88 -21.08
N ALA A 261 -4.46 10.00 -21.51
CA ALA A 261 -3.44 10.82 -20.87
C ALA A 261 -3.79 12.31 -20.69
N VAL A 262 -4.66 12.86 -21.56
CA VAL A 262 -5.06 14.28 -21.50
C VAL A 262 -6.05 14.56 -20.37
N GLY A 263 -6.74 13.55 -19.90
CA GLY A 263 -7.77 13.70 -18.88
C GLY A 263 -7.36 13.17 -17.49
N VAL A 264 -6.14 12.66 -17.36
CA VAL A 264 -5.61 12.13 -16.08
C VAL A 264 -4.74 13.15 -15.37
#